data_6767ce418ba890b12aaae2f15f4f6604
#
_entry.id   6767ce418ba890b12aaae2f15f4f6604
#
_cell.length_a   1.000
_cell.length_b   1.000
_cell.length_c   1.000
_cell.angle_alpha   90.00
_cell.angle_beta   90.00
_cell.angle_gamma   90.00
#
_symmetry.space_group_name_H-M   'P 1'
#
loop_
_entity.id
_entity.type
_entity.pdbx_description
1 polymer ?
#
loop_
_entity_poly.entity_id
_entity_poly.type
_entity_poly.pdbx_seq_one_letter_code
_entity_poly.pdbx_strand_id
1 'polypeptide(L)'
;MKIFCILSTSNLTGGSSLSFVQYCTEINKREDIDLVVSVPCKGPAYDYLKSLNIKTEIVPTRFNIYPKVTKSNFLLTPIKLIKHLLRNWKQERMLLDIVKRHKPDIIYTNVGVVNIGYNVAKKLHIPHVYHLREYQDLDFGMTIIPSRHRFIENLHNSYTICITKGIQEHFHLTDKKNSRVIYDGILTPKIIENDFREKYFLFVGRLSKEKNPFCIIRAFSEFNKSNKNYRLLLAGSNVSKEESSIIRSFVKKSNLEGKVSFLGTRNDINKLMQRAYAVIVASNFEGLGRVTIESMFNGCLVIGRNTTGTKEQFDNGLSLTGEEIGIRFERDEDLCEKMLVATSLTKEKYNEYTKRAKTVVEKLYTPQKCADDIYNFFKYILEQ
;
A
#
# COMPACT_ATOMS: atom_id res chain seq x y z
N MET A 1 -5.13 -27.74 -1.45
CA MET A 1 -3.86 -27.03 -1.58
C MET A 1 -3.46 -26.45 -0.23
N LYS A 2 -2.23 -26.72 0.23
CA LYS A 2 -1.72 -26.21 1.51
C LYS A 2 -0.75 -25.05 1.27
N ILE A 3 -1.02 -23.89 1.85
CA ILE A 3 -0.26 -22.67 1.67
C ILE A 3 0.36 -22.24 2.99
N PHE A 4 1.69 -22.01 2.98
CA PHE A 4 2.41 -21.43 4.12
C PHE A 4 2.72 -19.98 3.85
N CYS A 5 2.07 -19.08 4.56
CA CYS A 5 2.22 -17.63 4.40
C CYS A 5 3.17 -17.04 5.44
N ILE A 6 3.99 -16.08 5.02
CA ILE A 6 4.90 -15.34 5.92
C ILE A 6 4.47 -13.89 5.97
N LEU A 7 3.94 -13.47 7.12
CA LEU A 7 3.61 -12.08 7.41
C LEU A 7 4.79 -11.42 8.15
N SER A 8 5.18 -10.26 7.69
CA SER A 8 6.39 -9.54 8.17
C SER A 8 6.18 -8.68 9.41
N THR A 9 4.95 -8.50 9.86
CA THR A 9 4.59 -7.65 11.01
C THR A 9 3.41 -8.24 11.77
N SER A 10 3.35 -7.98 13.06
CA SER A 10 2.21 -8.37 13.91
C SER A 10 1.18 -7.25 14.11
N ASN A 11 1.42 -6.07 13.54
CA ASN A 11 0.53 -4.91 13.60
C ASN A 11 -0.38 -4.86 12.36
N LEU A 12 -1.58 -4.31 12.53
CA LEU A 12 -2.57 -4.08 11.47
C LEU A 12 -2.69 -2.59 11.09
N THR A 13 -1.62 -1.81 11.29
CA THR A 13 -1.60 -0.37 10.99
C THR A 13 -1.07 -0.04 9.59
N GLY A 14 -0.38 -0.98 8.95
CA GLY A 14 0.20 -0.82 7.62
C GLY A 14 -0.70 -1.35 6.51
N GLY A 15 -0.67 -0.72 5.32
CA GLY A 15 -1.45 -1.14 4.16
C GLY A 15 -1.19 -2.59 3.75
N SER A 16 0.07 -3.03 3.74
CA SER A 16 0.48 -4.40 3.38
C SER A 16 -0.05 -5.46 4.33
N SER A 17 -0.09 -5.19 5.64
CA SER A 17 -0.62 -6.13 6.64
C SER A 17 -2.15 -6.19 6.58
N LEU A 18 -2.82 -5.04 6.38
CA LEU A 18 -4.28 -5.01 6.21
C LEU A 18 -4.72 -5.79 4.97
N SER A 19 -4.10 -5.54 3.81
CA SER A 19 -4.42 -6.28 2.58
C SER A 19 -4.15 -7.78 2.74
N PHE A 20 -3.08 -8.15 3.45
CA PHE A 20 -2.76 -9.55 3.69
C PHE A 20 -3.81 -10.26 4.55
N VAL A 21 -4.26 -9.68 5.66
CA VAL A 21 -5.29 -10.31 6.49
C VAL A 21 -6.65 -10.36 5.80
N GLN A 22 -6.95 -9.37 4.94
CA GLN A 22 -8.14 -9.40 4.08
C GLN A 22 -8.06 -10.55 3.07
N TYR A 23 -6.91 -10.75 2.43
CA TYR A 23 -6.65 -11.92 1.60
C TYR A 23 -6.83 -13.23 2.40
N CYS A 24 -6.25 -13.35 3.59
CA CYS A 24 -6.41 -14.52 4.45
C CYS A 24 -7.88 -14.78 4.80
N THR A 25 -8.66 -13.73 5.05
CA THR A 25 -10.09 -13.83 5.33
C THR A 25 -10.86 -14.43 4.15
N GLU A 26 -10.57 -13.98 2.93
CA GLU A 26 -11.28 -14.44 1.74
C GLU A 26 -10.83 -15.84 1.32
N ILE A 27 -9.53 -16.12 1.30
CA ILE A 27 -9.00 -17.40 0.87
C ILE A 27 -9.35 -18.53 1.84
N ASN A 28 -9.48 -18.25 3.14
CA ASN A 28 -9.85 -19.22 4.17
C ASN A 28 -11.31 -19.71 4.08
N LYS A 29 -12.15 -19.05 3.27
CA LYS A 29 -13.52 -19.49 3.00
C LYS A 29 -13.57 -20.68 2.03
N ARG A 30 -12.47 -21.01 1.36
CA ARG A 30 -12.39 -22.10 0.39
C ARG A 30 -12.07 -23.41 1.09
N GLU A 31 -12.90 -24.42 0.86
CA GLU A 31 -12.76 -25.75 1.49
C GLU A 31 -11.51 -26.51 1.02
N ASP A 32 -11.02 -26.20 -0.19
CA ASP A 32 -9.84 -26.84 -0.79
C ASP A 32 -8.51 -26.21 -0.35
N ILE A 33 -8.52 -25.23 0.58
CA ILE A 33 -7.35 -24.54 1.10
C ILE A 33 -7.07 -24.90 2.56
N ASP A 34 -5.84 -25.33 2.86
CA ASP A 34 -5.29 -25.43 4.23
C ASP A 34 -4.26 -24.31 4.40
N LEU A 35 -4.64 -23.25 5.13
CA LEU A 35 -3.83 -22.05 5.31
C LEU A 35 -3.06 -22.10 6.64
N VAL A 36 -1.74 -21.90 6.56
CA VAL A 36 -0.86 -21.72 7.71
C VAL A 36 -0.17 -20.36 7.58
N VAL A 37 -0.22 -19.54 8.61
CA VAL A 37 0.39 -18.20 8.59
C VAL A 37 1.44 -18.07 9.69
N SER A 38 2.66 -17.65 9.35
CA SER A 38 3.64 -17.25 10.34
C SER A 38 3.62 -15.73 10.56
N VAL A 39 3.71 -15.32 11.83
CA VAL A 39 3.80 -13.93 12.27
C VAL A 39 5.05 -13.73 13.13
N PRO A 40 5.63 -12.50 13.19
CA PRO A 40 6.86 -12.27 13.97
C PRO A 40 6.73 -12.46 15.48
N CYS A 41 5.57 -12.12 16.03
CA CYS A 41 5.24 -12.25 17.46
C CYS A 41 3.71 -12.20 17.65
N LYS A 42 3.24 -12.44 18.88
CA LYS A 42 1.84 -12.17 19.23
C LYS A 42 1.52 -10.69 19.10
N GLY A 43 0.30 -10.38 18.70
CA GLY A 43 -0.20 -9.02 18.47
C GLY A 43 -1.47 -9.01 17.64
N PRO A 44 -1.98 -7.83 17.23
CA PRO A 44 -3.27 -7.70 16.55
C PRO A 44 -3.47 -8.61 15.34
N ALA A 45 -2.43 -8.82 14.53
CA ALA A 45 -2.52 -9.72 13.37
C ALA A 45 -2.61 -11.19 13.80
N TYR A 46 -1.87 -11.59 14.84
CA TYR A 46 -1.94 -12.94 15.40
C TYR A 46 -3.34 -13.24 15.95
N ASP A 47 -3.89 -12.31 16.76
CA ASP A 47 -5.21 -12.48 17.38
C ASP A 47 -6.31 -12.52 16.31
N TYR A 48 -6.22 -11.68 15.29
CA TYR A 48 -7.15 -11.66 14.17
C TYR A 48 -7.13 -12.98 13.37
N LEU A 49 -5.95 -13.49 13.02
CA LEU A 49 -5.84 -14.77 12.29
C LEU A 49 -6.37 -15.95 13.12
N LYS A 50 -6.12 -15.94 14.44
CA LYS A 50 -6.67 -16.94 15.35
C LYS A 50 -8.20 -16.88 15.44
N SER A 51 -8.79 -15.69 15.41
CA SER A 51 -10.26 -15.53 15.41
C SER A 51 -10.92 -16.11 14.15
N LEU A 52 -10.15 -16.26 13.07
CA LEU A 52 -10.57 -16.91 11.82
C LEU A 52 -10.29 -18.43 11.81
N ASN A 53 -9.84 -19.03 12.92
CA ASN A 53 -9.40 -20.42 13.04
C ASN A 53 -8.23 -20.79 12.12
N ILE A 54 -7.45 -19.83 11.67
CA ILE A 54 -6.26 -20.05 10.83
C ILE A 54 -5.11 -20.56 11.71
N LYS A 55 -4.43 -21.61 11.26
CA LYS A 55 -3.21 -22.13 11.90
C LYS A 55 -2.13 -21.05 11.87
N THR A 56 -1.67 -20.62 13.05
CA THR A 56 -0.73 -19.50 13.15
C THR A 56 0.52 -19.92 13.94
N GLU A 57 1.69 -19.73 13.32
CA GLU A 57 3.01 -20.00 13.88
C GLU A 57 3.72 -18.69 14.22
N ILE A 58 4.62 -18.71 15.21
CA ILE A 58 5.43 -17.54 15.57
C ILE A 58 6.84 -17.74 15.04
N VAL A 59 7.22 -16.95 14.06
CA VAL A 59 8.58 -16.92 13.48
C VAL A 59 9.06 -15.49 13.45
N PRO A 60 9.97 -15.09 14.33
CA PRO A 60 10.55 -13.75 14.28
C PRO A 60 11.14 -13.49 12.88
N THR A 61 10.60 -12.50 12.17
CA THR A 61 11.07 -12.11 10.83
C THR A 61 11.69 -10.72 10.88
N ARG A 62 12.64 -10.47 9.97
CA ARG A 62 13.28 -9.17 9.81
C ARG A 62 13.31 -8.77 8.36
N PHE A 63 13.26 -7.47 8.14
CA PHE A 63 13.46 -6.91 6.83
C PHE A 63 14.93 -7.01 6.41
N ASN A 64 15.14 -7.46 5.18
CA ASN A 64 16.47 -7.53 4.55
C ASN A 64 16.83 -6.17 3.89
N ILE A 65 16.56 -5.09 4.58
CA ILE A 65 16.91 -3.73 4.18
C ILE A 65 17.75 -3.06 5.26
N TYR A 66 18.59 -2.13 4.82
CA TYR A 66 19.50 -1.39 5.69
C TYR A 66 19.58 0.07 5.25
N PRO A 67 19.72 1.04 6.17
CA PRO A 67 19.98 2.43 5.79
C PRO A 67 21.21 2.54 4.89
N LYS A 68 21.16 3.42 3.91
CA LYS A 68 22.32 3.68 3.04
C LYS A 68 23.55 4.00 3.90
N VAL A 69 24.70 3.42 3.53
CA VAL A 69 25.95 3.66 4.24
C VAL A 69 26.36 5.11 4.05
N THR A 70 26.60 5.81 5.16
CA THR A 70 27.06 7.20 5.22
C THR A 70 28.37 7.26 5.97
N LYS A 71 29.07 8.40 5.88
CA LYS A 71 30.33 8.61 6.63
C LYS A 71 30.13 8.42 8.14
N SER A 72 28.95 8.75 8.68
CA SER A 72 28.64 8.65 10.12
C SER A 72 28.37 7.22 10.59
N ASN A 73 27.94 6.30 9.73
CA ASN A 73 27.58 4.94 10.13
C ASN A 73 28.55 3.85 9.60
N PHE A 74 29.55 4.22 8.80
CA PHE A 74 30.46 3.32 8.10
C PHE A 74 31.15 2.31 9.03
N LEU A 75 31.69 2.77 10.15
CA LEU A 75 32.44 1.92 11.09
C LEU A 75 31.57 0.85 11.78
N LEU A 76 30.31 1.15 12.06
CA LEU A 76 29.40 0.24 12.76
C LEU A 76 28.60 -0.67 11.82
N THR A 77 28.59 -0.34 10.52
CA THR A 77 27.84 -1.09 9.51
C THR A 77 28.24 -2.57 9.42
N PRO A 78 29.52 -2.96 9.37
CA PRO A 78 29.93 -4.37 9.29
C PRO A 78 29.43 -5.18 10.48
N ILE A 79 29.58 -4.65 11.70
CA ILE A 79 29.17 -5.35 12.94
C ILE A 79 27.63 -5.56 12.94
N LYS A 80 26.88 -4.53 12.55
CA LYS A 80 25.42 -4.61 12.47
C LYS A 80 24.99 -5.58 11.39
N LEU A 81 25.69 -5.62 10.26
CA LEU A 81 25.43 -6.56 9.16
C LEU A 81 25.66 -8.01 9.60
N ILE A 82 26.78 -8.30 10.26
CA ILE A 82 27.07 -9.64 10.80
C ILE A 82 25.98 -10.08 11.78
N LYS A 83 25.61 -9.21 12.73
CA LYS A 83 24.49 -9.49 13.66
C LYS A 83 23.18 -9.75 12.92
N HIS A 84 22.89 -9.02 11.85
CA HIS A 84 21.72 -9.23 11.02
C HIS A 84 21.74 -10.61 10.34
N LEU A 85 22.86 -10.99 9.73
CA LEU A 85 23.04 -12.28 9.06
C LEU A 85 22.89 -13.46 10.03
N LEU A 86 23.52 -13.39 11.23
CA LEU A 86 23.41 -14.43 12.26
C LEU A 86 21.97 -14.61 12.75
N ARG A 87 21.24 -13.50 12.94
CA ARG A 87 19.84 -13.54 13.35
C ARG A 87 18.95 -14.12 12.24
N ASN A 88 19.17 -13.73 10.98
CA ASN A 88 18.43 -14.28 9.85
C ASN A 88 18.66 -15.79 9.74
N TRP A 89 19.90 -16.27 9.91
CA TRP A 89 20.21 -17.70 9.90
C TRP A 89 19.44 -18.47 10.98
N LYS A 90 19.38 -17.95 12.23
CA LYS A 90 18.61 -18.57 13.29
C LYS A 90 17.10 -18.63 12.98
N GLN A 91 16.56 -17.54 12.45
CA GLN A 91 15.15 -17.44 12.05
C GLN A 91 14.82 -18.39 10.89
N GLU A 92 15.73 -18.50 9.92
CA GLU A 92 15.60 -19.41 8.80
C GLU A 92 15.57 -20.89 9.24
N ARG A 93 16.42 -21.28 10.20
CA ARG A 93 16.38 -22.63 10.77
C ARG A 93 15.07 -22.91 11.47
N MET A 94 14.58 -21.99 12.28
CA MET A 94 13.28 -22.11 12.94
C MET A 94 12.14 -22.24 11.91
N LEU A 95 12.14 -21.41 10.87
CA LEU A 95 11.15 -21.48 9.80
C LEU A 95 11.24 -22.83 9.06
N LEU A 96 12.46 -23.30 8.77
CA LEU A 96 12.68 -24.59 8.10
C LEU A 96 12.05 -25.76 8.85
N ASP A 97 12.22 -25.82 10.17
CA ASP A 97 11.67 -26.89 11.01
C ASP A 97 10.13 -26.82 11.06
N ILE A 98 9.57 -25.63 11.08
CA ILE A 98 8.12 -25.41 11.03
C ILE A 98 7.56 -25.83 9.66
N VAL A 99 8.16 -25.39 8.57
CA VAL A 99 7.71 -25.72 7.21
C VAL A 99 7.79 -27.23 6.95
N LYS A 100 8.84 -27.92 7.42
CA LYS A 100 8.95 -29.37 7.34
C LYS A 100 7.80 -30.10 8.05
N ARG A 101 7.33 -29.59 9.19
CA ARG A 101 6.18 -30.17 9.92
C ARG A 101 4.85 -29.98 9.17
N HIS A 102 4.66 -28.81 8.56
CA HIS A 102 3.43 -28.50 7.85
C HIS A 102 3.36 -29.07 6.44
N LYS A 103 4.50 -29.29 5.76
CA LYS A 103 4.60 -29.80 4.39
C LYS A 103 3.68 -29.06 3.41
N PRO A 104 3.86 -27.75 3.23
CA PRO A 104 3.02 -26.98 2.32
C PRO A 104 3.38 -27.23 0.86
N ASP A 105 2.40 -27.02 -0.02
CA ASP A 105 2.58 -27.07 -1.47
C ASP A 105 3.25 -25.77 -1.98
N ILE A 106 3.01 -24.64 -1.32
CA ILE A 106 3.52 -23.33 -1.69
C ILE A 106 3.96 -22.56 -0.44
N ILE A 107 5.08 -21.83 -0.55
CA ILE A 107 5.49 -20.81 0.44
C ILE A 107 5.27 -19.43 -0.15
N TYR A 108 4.46 -18.62 0.53
CA TYR A 108 4.08 -17.27 0.09
C TYR A 108 4.59 -16.21 1.07
N THR A 109 5.43 -15.30 0.59
CA THR A 109 6.01 -14.20 1.38
C THR A 109 5.33 -12.87 1.07
N ASN A 110 4.69 -12.26 2.06
CA ASN A 110 3.81 -11.09 1.92
C ASN A 110 4.50 -9.78 1.51
N VAL A 111 5.83 -9.67 1.60
CA VAL A 111 6.59 -8.47 1.21
C VAL A 111 7.95 -8.84 0.63
N GLY A 112 8.44 -8.06 -0.34
CA GLY A 112 9.71 -8.31 -0.99
C GLY A 112 10.96 -8.18 -0.09
N VAL A 113 10.83 -7.43 1.00
CA VAL A 113 11.94 -7.18 1.92
C VAL A 113 12.23 -8.31 2.92
N VAL A 114 11.56 -9.46 2.80
CA VAL A 114 11.75 -10.65 3.66
C VAL A 114 12.23 -11.83 2.81
N ASN A 115 13.46 -12.31 3.03
CA ASN A 115 14.09 -13.35 2.19
C ASN A 115 14.05 -14.76 2.79
N ILE A 116 13.73 -14.93 4.07
CA ILE A 116 13.80 -16.25 4.73
C ILE A 116 12.85 -17.27 4.09
N GLY A 117 11.70 -16.82 3.57
CA GLY A 117 10.74 -17.69 2.87
C GLY A 117 11.35 -18.30 1.61
N TYR A 118 12.02 -17.49 0.78
CA TYR A 118 12.73 -17.96 -0.40
C TYR A 118 13.84 -18.95 -0.07
N ASN A 119 14.66 -18.63 0.93
CA ASN A 119 15.76 -19.49 1.32
C ASN A 119 15.29 -20.87 1.79
N VAL A 120 14.21 -20.93 2.57
CA VAL A 120 13.61 -22.19 3.05
C VAL A 120 12.97 -22.95 1.89
N ALA A 121 12.21 -22.28 1.04
CA ALA A 121 11.58 -22.85 -0.13
C ALA A 121 12.61 -23.53 -1.06
N LYS A 122 13.71 -22.82 -1.36
CA LYS A 122 14.82 -23.35 -2.16
C LYS A 122 15.46 -24.61 -1.54
N LYS A 123 15.63 -24.64 -0.21
CA LYS A 123 16.21 -25.82 0.49
C LYS A 123 15.28 -27.04 0.49
N LEU A 124 13.97 -26.80 0.45
CA LEU A 124 12.95 -27.85 0.49
C LEU A 124 12.38 -28.19 -0.89
N HIS A 125 12.85 -27.52 -1.95
CA HIS A 125 12.31 -27.65 -3.31
C HIS A 125 10.80 -27.42 -3.40
N ILE A 126 10.30 -26.41 -2.61
CA ILE A 126 8.90 -26.02 -2.61
C ILE A 126 8.78 -24.71 -3.44
N PRO A 127 7.76 -24.59 -4.32
CA PRO A 127 7.50 -23.33 -5.02
C PRO A 127 7.39 -22.14 -4.06
N HIS A 128 8.09 -21.04 -4.40
CA HIS A 128 8.08 -19.80 -3.63
C HIS A 128 7.42 -18.67 -4.39
N VAL A 129 6.58 -17.90 -3.70
CA VAL A 129 5.93 -16.72 -4.25
C VAL A 129 6.29 -15.50 -3.41
N TYR A 130 6.92 -14.50 -4.03
CA TYR A 130 7.05 -13.16 -3.47
C TYR A 130 5.84 -12.31 -3.82
N HIS A 131 5.28 -11.60 -2.85
CA HIS A 131 4.32 -10.53 -3.10
C HIS A 131 5.01 -9.17 -2.92
N LEU A 132 5.29 -8.49 -4.02
CA LEU A 132 6.00 -7.21 -4.04
C LEU A 132 5.00 -6.07 -3.89
N ARG A 133 5.10 -5.36 -2.76
CA ARG A 133 4.15 -4.30 -2.37
C ARG A 133 4.76 -2.91 -2.32
N GLU A 134 6.06 -2.82 -2.52
CA GLU A 134 6.84 -1.60 -2.40
C GLU A 134 7.96 -1.58 -3.44
N TYR A 135 8.39 -0.37 -3.80
CA TYR A 135 9.57 -0.13 -4.64
C TYR A 135 10.88 -0.32 -3.88
N GLN A 136 10.85 -0.40 -2.56
CA GLN A 136 11.95 -0.59 -1.60
C GLN A 136 12.95 0.59 -1.56
N ASP A 137 13.68 0.85 -2.63
CA ASP A 137 14.65 1.93 -2.72
C ASP A 137 13.99 3.32 -2.85
N LEU A 138 12.87 3.41 -3.59
CA LEU A 138 12.12 4.67 -3.77
C LEU A 138 11.24 4.99 -2.56
N ASP A 139 10.62 3.97 -1.96
CA ASP A 139 9.70 4.16 -0.82
C ASP A 139 10.43 4.44 0.49
N PHE A 140 11.59 3.77 0.71
CA PHE A 140 12.27 3.78 2.00
C PHE A 140 13.67 4.39 1.95
N GLY A 141 14.21 4.65 0.76
CA GLY A 141 15.57 5.15 0.59
C GLY A 141 16.64 4.21 1.18
N MET A 142 16.34 2.92 1.31
CA MET A 142 17.18 1.91 1.95
C MET A 142 17.93 1.05 0.93
N THR A 143 18.92 0.31 1.40
CA THR A 143 19.69 -0.66 0.61
C THR A 143 19.23 -2.07 0.96
N ILE A 144 19.10 -2.92 -0.05
CA ILE A 144 18.73 -4.34 0.11
C ILE A 144 19.96 -5.16 0.48
N ILE A 145 19.79 -6.12 1.41
CA ILE A 145 20.83 -7.03 1.85
C ILE A 145 20.59 -8.42 1.25
N PRO A 146 21.63 -9.12 0.75
CA PRO A 146 23.03 -8.69 0.68
C PRO A 146 23.32 -7.70 -0.44
N SER A 147 22.52 -7.68 -1.51
CA SER A 147 22.62 -6.71 -2.61
C SER A 147 21.32 -6.68 -3.43
N ARG A 148 21.07 -5.57 -4.12
CA ARG A 148 19.94 -5.45 -5.08
C ARG A 148 20.05 -6.50 -6.20
N HIS A 149 21.25 -6.72 -6.72
CA HIS A 149 21.47 -7.71 -7.78
C HIS A 149 21.00 -9.11 -7.36
N ARG A 150 21.44 -9.58 -6.19
CA ARG A 150 21.04 -10.89 -5.66
C ARG A 150 19.53 -10.97 -5.36
N PHE A 151 18.93 -9.88 -4.93
CA PHE A 151 17.50 -9.83 -4.74
C PHE A 151 16.73 -10.00 -6.06
N ILE A 152 17.13 -9.27 -7.12
CA ILE A 152 16.56 -9.41 -8.46
C ILE A 152 16.71 -10.85 -8.97
N GLU A 153 17.89 -11.44 -8.80
CA GLU A 153 18.16 -12.83 -9.15
C GLU A 153 17.21 -13.81 -8.41
N ASN A 154 16.97 -13.58 -7.12
CA ASN A 154 16.01 -14.36 -6.35
C ASN A 154 14.56 -14.20 -6.86
N LEU A 155 14.18 -12.99 -7.28
CA LEU A 155 12.86 -12.75 -7.89
C LEU A 155 12.70 -13.52 -9.21
N HIS A 156 13.75 -13.54 -10.05
CA HIS A 156 13.73 -14.30 -11.31
C HIS A 156 13.64 -15.82 -11.09
N ASN A 157 14.14 -16.32 -9.97
CA ASN A 157 14.08 -17.73 -9.56
C ASN A 157 12.86 -18.08 -8.68
N SER A 158 11.92 -17.16 -8.52
CA SER A 158 10.68 -17.36 -7.78
C SER A 158 9.48 -17.01 -8.65
N TYR A 159 8.31 -17.37 -8.21
CA TYR A 159 7.09 -16.75 -8.69
C TYR A 159 6.90 -15.39 -8.00
N THR A 160 6.32 -14.43 -8.70
CA THR A 160 6.15 -13.08 -8.16
C THR A 160 4.75 -12.55 -8.42
N ILE A 161 4.17 -11.94 -7.39
CA ILE A 161 2.97 -11.11 -7.48
C ILE A 161 3.41 -9.67 -7.26
N CYS A 162 3.12 -8.78 -8.19
CA CYS A 162 3.36 -7.36 -8.08
C CYS A 162 2.01 -6.64 -7.91
N ILE A 163 1.89 -5.76 -6.91
CA ILE A 163 0.62 -5.06 -6.68
C ILE A 163 0.31 -3.98 -7.71
N THR A 164 1.26 -3.64 -8.58
CA THR A 164 1.08 -2.73 -9.72
C THR A 164 2.04 -3.10 -10.86
N LYS A 165 1.70 -2.67 -12.08
CA LYS A 165 2.59 -2.77 -13.26
C LYS A 165 3.88 -1.99 -13.03
N GLY A 166 3.79 -0.79 -12.41
CA GLY A 166 4.97 0.01 -12.08
C GLY A 166 5.96 -0.72 -11.17
N ILE A 167 5.51 -1.50 -10.19
CA ILE A 167 6.39 -2.36 -9.37
C ILE A 167 6.98 -3.50 -10.22
N GLN A 168 6.18 -4.11 -11.09
CA GLN A 168 6.65 -5.17 -11.98
C GLN A 168 7.78 -4.68 -12.90
N GLU A 169 7.61 -3.51 -13.51
CA GLU A 169 8.61 -2.84 -14.35
C GLU A 169 9.87 -2.48 -13.57
N HIS A 170 9.72 -1.92 -12.37
CA HIS A 170 10.84 -1.52 -11.49
C HIS A 170 11.79 -2.67 -11.15
N PHE A 171 11.25 -3.88 -11.01
CA PHE A 171 12.02 -5.10 -10.74
C PHE A 171 12.35 -5.92 -11.99
N HIS A 172 12.12 -5.40 -13.20
CA HIS A 172 12.39 -6.08 -14.48
C HIS A 172 11.70 -7.44 -14.61
N LEU A 173 10.40 -7.49 -14.26
CA LEU A 173 9.60 -8.71 -14.22
C LEU A 173 8.51 -8.75 -15.30
N THR A 174 8.39 -7.74 -16.16
CA THR A 174 7.29 -7.59 -17.14
C THR A 174 7.21 -8.77 -18.11
N ASP A 175 8.37 -9.24 -18.62
CA ASP A 175 8.43 -10.33 -19.59
C ASP A 175 8.58 -11.71 -18.95
N LYS A 176 8.42 -11.81 -17.63
CA LYS A 176 8.59 -13.07 -16.90
C LYS A 176 7.28 -13.84 -16.81
N LYS A 177 7.27 -15.09 -17.32
CA LYS A 177 6.12 -16.00 -17.23
C LYS A 177 5.73 -16.35 -15.78
N ASN A 178 6.68 -16.26 -14.85
CA ASN A 178 6.48 -16.47 -13.42
C ASN A 178 6.08 -15.21 -12.63
N SER A 179 5.74 -14.11 -13.31
CA SER A 179 5.28 -12.85 -12.69
C SER A 179 3.84 -12.53 -13.07
N ARG A 180 3.07 -12.01 -12.11
CA ARG A 180 1.69 -11.53 -12.32
C ARG A 180 1.50 -10.19 -11.61
N VAL A 181 0.71 -9.31 -12.24
CA VAL A 181 0.16 -8.15 -11.56
C VAL A 181 -1.18 -8.53 -10.96
N ILE A 182 -1.29 -8.46 -9.62
CA ILE A 182 -2.52 -8.72 -8.88
C ILE A 182 -2.69 -7.59 -7.88
N TYR A 183 -3.75 -6.81 -8.04
CA TYR A 183 -4.03 -5.67 -7.18
C TYR A 183 -4.49 -6.13 -5.80
N ASP A 184 -4.06 -5.41 -4.75
CA ASP A 184 -4.56 -5.66 -3.41
C ASP A 184 -6.05 -5.39 -3.29
N GLY A 185 -6.74 -6.26 -2.56
CA GLY A 185 -8.11 -6.04 -2.15
C GLY A 185 -8.19 -5.00 -1.04
N ILE A 186 -9.20 -4.14 -1.14
CA ILE A 186 -9.52 -3.13 -0.14
C ILE A 186 -10.97 -3.33 0.30
N LEU A 187 -11.20 -3.40 1.62
CA LEU A 187 -12.55 -3.53 2.16
C LEU A 187 -13.40 -2.35 1.75
N THR A 188 -14.55 -2.65 1.17
CA THR A 188 -15.57 -1.66 0.87
C THR A 188 -16.23 -1.22 2.17
N PRO A 189 -16.23 0.08 2.48
CA PRO A 189 -17.03 0.58 3.59
C PRO A 189 -18.52 0.40 3.30
N LYS A 190 -19.34 0.30 4.34
CA LYS A 190 -20.78 0.53 4.19
C LYS A 190 -20.95 1.99 3.76
N ILE A 191 -21.39 2.18 2.52
CA ILE A 191 -21.64 3.51 1.99
C ILE A 191 -22.96 3.98 2.60
N ILE A 192 -22.90 5.11 3.30
CA ILE A 192 -24.08 5.89 3.59
C ILE A 192 -24.28 6.75 2.34
N GLU A 193 -25.30 6.44 1.55
CA GLU A 193 -25.68 7.31 0.43
C GLU A 193 -25.92 8.71 0.96
N ASN A 194 -25.03 9.61 0.66
CA ASN A 194 -25.10 10.99 1.07
C ASN A 194 -24.82 11.85 -0.15
N ASP A 195 -25.87 12.45 -0.67
CA ASP A 195 -25.81 13.39 -1.79
C ASP A 195 -25.12 14.71 -1.42
N PHE A 196 -24.87 14.92 -0.13
CA PHE A 196 -24.31 16.17 0.37
C PHE A 196 -22.81 16.08 0.58
N ARG A 197 -22.04 16.85 -0.20
CA ARG A 197 -20.61 17.05 -0.02
C ARG A 197 -20.35 18.35 0.72
N GLU A 198 -19.55 18.26 1.78
CA GLU A 198 -19.09 19.45 2.49
C GLU A 198 -17.97 20.14 1.71
N LYS A 199 -17.89 21.45 1.84
CA LYS A 199 -16.85 22.26 1.19
C LYS A 199 -15.49 22.11 1.89
N TYR A 200 -14.89 20.90 1.84
CA TYR A 200 -13.52 20.69 2.25
C TYR A 200 -12.80 19.69 1.35
N PHE A 201 -11.52 19.96 1.17
CA PHE A 201 -10.57 19.00 0.64
C PHE A 201 -9.99 18.16 1.78
N LEU A 202 -9.76 16.88 1.52
CA LEU A 202 -9.21 15.96 2.51
C LEU A 202 -7.88 15.39 2.04
N PHE A 203 -6.88 15.44 2.89
CA PHE A 203 -5.66 14.65 2.80
C PHE A 203 -5.72 13.52 3.83
N VAL A 204 -5.33 12.32 3.42
CA VAL A 204 -5.21 11.14 4.30
C VAL A 204 -3.85 10.52 4.14
N GLY A 205 -3.08 10.43 5.23
CA GLY A 205 -1.76 9.82 5.22
C GLY A 205 -0.81 10.39 6.26
N ARG A 206 0.37 9.81 6.37
CA ARG A 206 1.44 10.38 7.20
C ARG A 206 1.82 11.75 6.67
N LEU A 207 2.05 12.71 7.56
CA LEU A 207 2.51 14.04 7.20
C LEU A 207 4.02 14.01 6.90
N SER A 208 4.42 13.21 5.92
CA SER A 208 5.80 12.99 5.52
C SER A 208 6.09 13.61 4.15
N LYS A 209 7.37 13.83 3.87
CA LYS A 209 7.83 14.40 2.59
C LYS A 209 7.38 13.56 1.39
N GLU A 210 7.33 12.23 1.52
CA GLU A 210 6.91 11.32 0.45
C GLU A 210 5.43 11.51 0.09
N LYS A 211 4.58 11.83 1.10
CA LYS A 211 3.15 12.11 0.91
C LYS A 211 2.85 13.54 0.51
N ASN A 212 3.85 14.40 0.59
CA ASN A 212 3.86 15.79 0.11
C ASN A 212 2.66 16.66 0.58
N PRO A 213 2.31 16.67 1.89
CA PRO A 213 1.23 17.51 2.39
C PRO A 213 1.52 19.01 2.21
N PHE A 214 2.81 19.39 2.13
CA PHE A 214 3.22 20.78 1.93
C PHE A 214 2.76 21.34 0.58
N CYS A 215 2.86 20.52 -0.49
CA CYS A 215 2.32 20.87 -1.81
C CYS A 215 0.81 21.20 -1.72
N ILE A 216 0.05 20.35 -1.02
CA ILE A 216 -1.40 20.51 -0.86
C ILE A 216 -1.74 21.81 -0.14
N ILE A 217 -1.03 22.13 0.96
CA ILE A 217 -1.29 23.33 1.73
C ILE A 217 -0.90 24.58 0.93
N ARG A 218 0.19 24.53 0.16
CA ARG A 218 0.60 25.62 -0.74
C ARG A 218 -0.44 25.88 -1.82
N ALA A 219 -0.91 24.82 -2.50
CA ALA A 219 -1.96 24.92 -3.50
C ALA A 219 -3.28 25.43 -2.91
N PHE A 220 -3.64 24.95 -1.71
CA PHE A 220 -4.82 25.42 -1.00
C PHE A 220 -4.72 26.89 -0.59
N SER A 221 -3.53 27.38 -0.23
CA SER A 221 -3.31 28.79 0.06
C SER A 221 -3.67 29.68 -1.13
N GLU A 222 -3.23 29.31 -2.34
CA GLU A 222 -3.60 30.03 -3.56
C GLU A 222 -5.08 29.90 -3.88
N PHE A 223 -5.63 28.70 -3.84
CA PHE A 223 -7.04 28.40 -4.06
C PHE A 223 -7.96 29.21 -3.11
N ASN A 224 -7.58 29.35 -1.83
CA ASN A 224 -8.37 30.03 -0.82
C ASN A 224 -8.44 31.56 -1.02
N LYS A 225 -7.59 32.15 -1.87
CA LYS A 225 -7.67 33.59 -2.18
C LYS A 225 -9.04 33.96 -2.80
N SER A 226 -9.56 33.12 -3.66
CA SER A 226 -10.86 33.29 -4.34
C SER A 226 -11.99 32.39 -3.80
N ASN A 227 -11.67 31.34 -3.02
CA ASN A 227 -12.64 30.31 -2.56
C ASN A 227 -12.67 30.20 -1.04
N LYS A 228 -13.06 31.30 -0.36
CA LYS A 228 -13.04 31.44 1.11
C LYS A 228 -13.92 30.43 1.88
N ASN A 229 -14.88 29.78 1.20
CA ASN A 229 -15.85 28.89 1.85
C ASN A 229 -15.33 27.44 2.01
N TYR A 230 -14.16 27.11 1.44
CA TYR A 230 -13.56 25.80 1.55
C TYR A 230 -12.62 25.69 2.76
N ARG A 231 -12.44 24.47 3.23
CA ARG A 231 -11.47 24.08 4.27
C ARG A 231 -10.53 23.02 3.72
N LEU A 232 -9.39 22.81 4.37
CA LEU A 232 -8.49 21.70 4.13
C LEU A 232 -8.32 20.91 5.43
N LEU A 233 -8.66 19.63 5.39
CA LEU A 233 -8.49 18.70 6.52
C LEU A 233 -7.33 17.74 6.25
N LEU A 234 -6.42 17.62 7.21
CA LEU A 234 -5.24 16.75 7.13
C LEU A 234 -5.38 15.65 8.19
N ALA A 235 -5.69 14.44 7.77
CA ALA A 235 -5.86 13.27 8.63
C ALA A 235 -4.66 12.33 8.52
N GLY A 236 -3.95 12.11 9.62
CA GLY A 236 -2.81 11.21 9.69
C GLY A 236 -1.81 11.59 10.78
N SER A 237 -0.83 10.71 10.98
CA SER A 237 0.20 10.92 12.00
C SER A 237 1.31 11.86 11.51
N ASN A 238 1.88 12.61 12.44
CA ASN A 238 3.13 13.33 12.22
C ASN A 238 4.29 12.33 12.17
N VAL A 239 5.27 12.56 11.30
CA VAL A 239 6.47 11.73 11.17
C VAL A 239 7.61 12.30 11.99
N SER A 240 7.84 13.63 11.88
CA SER A 240 8.84 14.33 12.68
C SER A 240 8.27 15.63 13.27
N LYS A 241 8.88 16.08 14.37
CA LYS A 241 8.54 17.37 14.96
C LYS A 241 8.94 18.54 14.04
N GLU A 242 10.05 18.38 13.31
CA GLU A 242 10.58 19.39 12.39
C GLU A 242 9.65 19.62 11.20
N GLU A 243 9.26 18.54 10.50
CA GLU A 243 8.32 18.62 9.36
C GLU A 243 6.97 19.22 9.78
N SER A 244 6.44 18.76 10.93
CA SER A 244 5.21 19.33 11.49
C SER A 244 5.33 20.81 11.80
N SER A 245 6.48 21.26 12.33
CA SER A 245 6.74 22.68 12.65
C SER A 245 6.77 23.52 11.38
N ILE A 246 7.46 23.07 10.33
CA ILE A 246 7.54 23.75 9.04
C ILE A 246 6.13 23.95 8.44
N ILE A 247 5.34 22.87 8.41
CA ILE A 247 3.98 22.90 7.86
C ILE A 247 3.09 23.87 8.65
N ARG A 248 3.09 23.79 9.98
CA ARG A 248 2.28 24.67 10.84
C ARG A 248 2.72 26.14 10.75
N SER A 249 4.02 26.41 10.67
CA SER A 249 4.55 27.75 10.47
C SER A 249 4.10 28.33 9.14
N PHE A 250 4.06 27.52 8.08
CA PHE A 250 3.56 27.97 6.79
C PHE A 250 2.05 28.29 6.84
N VAL A 251 1.23 27.44 7.47
CA VAL A 251 -0.20 27.69 7.68
C VAL A 251 -0.43 29.03 8.36
N LYS A 252 0.32 29.31 9.44
CA LYS A 252 0.26 30.60 10.17
C LYS A 252 0.67 31.79 9.30
N LYS A 253 1.84 31.70 8.63
CA LYS A 253 2.34 32.76 7.75
C LYS A 253 1.41 33.09 6.59
N SER A 254 0.64 32.09 6.13
CA SER A 254 -0.33 32.21 5.02
C SER A 254 -1.74 32.64 5.49
N ASN A 255 -1.92 32.95 6.77
CA ASN A 255 -3.24 33.29 7.38
C ASN A 255 -4.31 32.24 7.09
N LEU A 256 -3.95 30.95 7.17
CA LEU A 256 -4.84 29.80 6.93
C LEU A 256 -5.33 29.16 8.23
N GLU A 257 -5.07 29.81 9.38
CA GLU A 257 -5.61 29.36 10.68
C GLU A 257 -7.15 29.39 10.63
N GLY A 258 -7.77 28.33 11.07
CA GLY A 258 -9.24 28.14 10.92
C GLY A 258 -9.69 27.62 9.53
N LYS A 259 -8.85 27.62 8.51
CA LYS A 259 -9.12 27.01 7.19
C LYS A 259 -8.41 25.66 7.01
N VAL A 260 -7.26 25.46 7.62
CA VAL A 260 -6.51 24.20 7.63
C VAL A 260 -6.59 23.55 8.99
N SER A 261 -7.05 22.32 9.06
CA SER A 261 -7.19 21.53 10.30
C SER A 261 -6.34 20.28 10.28
N PHE A 262 -5.54 20.07 11.32
CA PHE A 262 -4.74 18.87 11.54
C PHE A 262 -5.51 17.93 12.47
N LEU A 263 -6.05 16.85 11.93
CA LEU A 263 -6.96 15.95 12.66
C LEU A 263 -6.23 14.84 13.43
N GLY A 264 -4.91 14.67 13.19
CA GLY A 264 -4.19 13.52 13.73
C GLY A 264 -4.66 12.19 13.15
N THR A 265 -4.33 11.09 13.83
CA THR A 265 -4.81 9.76 13.44
C THR A 265 -6.30 9.61 13.76
N ARG A 266 -7.08 9.13 12.78
CA ARG A 266 -8.54 9.02 12.83
C ARG A 266 -8.99 7.60 12.54
N ASN A 267 -10.09 7.17 13.17
CA ASN A 267 -10.75 5.88 12.90
C ASN A 267 -11.98 6.02 12.00
N ASP A 268 -12.44 7.25 11.75
CA ASP A 268 -13.62 7.58 10.95
C ASP A 268 -13.27 8.11 9.55
N ILE A 269 -12.14 7.70 8.99
CA ILE A 269 -11.64 8.15 7.68
C ILE A 269 -12.69 7.95 6.57
N ASN A 270 -13.41 6.82 6.58
CA ASN A 270 -14.46 6.57 5.60
C ASN A 270 -15.56 7.64 5.65
N LYS A 271 -15.99 8.05 6.85
CA LYS A 271 -16.98 9.14 7.02
C LYS A 271 -16.45 10.48 6.52
N LEU A 272 -15.17 10.76 6.77
CA LEU A 272 -14.53 11.96 6.24
C LEU A 272 -14.46 11.94 4.71
N MET A 273 -14.10 10.80 4.09
CA MET A 273 -14.09 10.65 2.64
C MET A 273 -15.50 10.80 2.03
N GLN A 274 -16.52 10.18 2.64
CA GLN A 274 -17.92 10.27 2.17
C GLN A 274 -18.47 11.68 2.18
N ARG A 275 -17.98 12.56 3.03
CA ARG A 275 -18.42 13.95 3.18
C ARG A 275 -17.50 14.95 2.48
N ALA A 276 -16.27 14.59 2.19
CA ALA A 276 -15.31 15.46 1.51
C ALA A 276 -15.77 15.85 0.12
N TYR A 277 -15.46 17.08 -0.29
CA TYR A 277 -15.66 17.51 -1.67
C TYR A 277 -14.73 16.73 -2.61
N ALA A 278 -13.44 16.66 -2.24
CA ALA A 278 -12.47 15.79 -2.92
C ALA A 278 -11.37 15.36 -1.95
N VAL A 279 -10.78 14.18 -2.22
CA VAL A 279 -9.53 13.75 -1.59
C VAL A 279 -8.36 14.12 -2.49
N ILE A 280 -7.30 14.69 -1.90
CA ILE A 280 -6.09 15.05 -2.64
C ILE A 280 -4.97 14.04 -2.31
N VAL A 281 -4.41 13.42 -3.34
CA VAL A 281 -3.30 12.48 -3.26
C VAL A 281 -2.09 13.08 -3.99
N ALA A 282 -1.15 13.66 -3.23
CA ALA A 282 0.01 14.36 -3.77
C ALA A 282 1.34 13.58 -3.60
N SER A 283 1.26 12.30 -3.27
CA SER A 283 2.43 11.44 -3.06
C SER A 283 3.31 11.38 -4.30
N ASN A 284 4.63 11.44 -4.08
CA ASN A 284 5.62 11.30 -5.16
C ASN A 284 5.71 9.84 -5.63
N PHE A 285 5.57 8.90 -4.70
CA PHE A 285 5.58 7.46 -4.94
C PHE A 285 4.51 6.77 -4.12
N GLU A 286 3.77 5.87 -4.75
CA GLU A 286 2.79 4.98 -4.12
C GLU A 286 2.96 3.58 -4.70
N GLY A 287 3.12 2.58 -3.84
CA GLY A 287 3.10 1.19 -4.31
C GLY A 287 1.77 0.90 -5.02
N LEU A 288 0.65 0.94 -4.29
CA LEU A 288 -0.69 0.84 -4.84
C LEU A 288 -1.47 2.17 -4.74
N GLY A 289 -1.32 2.93 -3.66
CA GLY A 289 -2.14 4.13 -3.44
C GLY A 289 -3.52 3.80 -2.85
N ARG A 290 -3.55 3.06 -1.74
CA ARG A 290 -4.79 2.65 -1.07
C ARG A 290 -5.78 3.79 -0.86
N VAL A 291 -5.29 4.97 -0.48
CA VAL A 291 -6.15 6.15 -0.21
C VAL A 291 -6.96 6.56 -1.43
N THR A 292 -6.41 6.46 -2.64
CA THR A 292 -7.11 6.72 -3.90
C THR A 292 -8.31 5.75 -4.04
N ILE A 293 -8.05 4.45 -3.88
CA ILE A 293 -9.07 3.40 -4.00
C ILE A 293 -10.14 3.54 -2.91
N GLU A 294 -9.72 3.75 -1.66
CA GLU A 294 -10.62 3.97 -0.52
C GLU A 294 -11.52 5.18 -0.75
N SER A 295 -10.98 6.27 -1.31
CA SER A 295 -11.76 7.47 -1.66
C SER A 295 -12.80 7.18 -2.74
N MET A 296 -12.42 6.44 -3.78
CA MET A 296 -13.32 6.04 -4.87
C MET A 296 -14.43 5.10 -4.37
N PHE A 297 -14.14 4.14 -3.49
CA PHE A 297 -15.15 3.31 -2.84
C PHE A 297 -16.13 4.14 -2.01
N ASN A 298 -15.67 5.21 -1.37
CA ASN A 298 -16.51 6.14 -0.62
C ASN A 298 -17.27 7.15 -1.51
N GLY A 299 -17.20 6.99 -2.84
CA GLY A 299 -17.84 7.87 -3.81
C GLY A 299 -17.25 9.28 -3.82
N CYS A 300 -16.04 9.48 -3.34
CA CYS A 300 -15.38 10.78 -3.28
C CYS A 300 -14.55 11.04 -4.54
N LEU A 301 -14.62 12.24 -5.08
CA LEU A 301 -13.74 12.66 -6.17
C LEU A 301 -12.30 12.67 -5.70
N VAL A 302 -11.39 12.20 -6.55
CA VAL A 302 -9.95 12.19 -6.27
C VAL A 302 -9.24 13.18 -7.19
N ILE A 303 -8.43 14.07 -6.59
CA ILE A 303 -7.44 14.88 -7.29
C ILE A 303 -6.09 14.23 -7.00
N GLY A 304 -5.51 13.54 -7.98
CA GLY A 304 -4.34 12.69 -7.78
C GLY A 304 -3.15 13.08 -8.63
N ARG A 305 -1.94 13.02 -8.03
CA ARG A 305 -0.70 13.14 -8.81
C ARG A 305 -0.61 11.99 -9.81
N ASN A 306 -0.28 12.33 -11.07
CA ASN A 306 -0.19 11.37 -12.16
C ASN A 306 1.13 10.57 -12.11
N THR A 307 1.36 9.87 -10.98
CA THR A 307 2.57 9.05 -10.77
C THR A 307 2.22 7.69 -10.19
N THR A 308 3.03 6.70 -10.48
CA THR A 308 3.06 5.37 -9.86
C THR A 308 1.67 4.74 -9.67
N GLY A 309 1.33 4.22 -8.48
CA GLY A 309 0.06 3.53 -8.23
C GLY A 309 -1.18 4.38 -8.49
N THR A 310 -1.16 5.68 -8.15
CA THR A 310 -2.29 6.60 -8.43
C THR A 310 -2.53 6.77 -9.92
N LYS A 311 -1.44 6.94 -10.71
CA LYS A 311 -1.52 6.98 -12.18
C LYS A 311 -2.12 5.69 -12.73
N GLU A 312 -1.61 4.54 -12.29
CA GLU A 312 -2.08 3.23 -12.76
C GLU A 312 -3.57 3.01 -12.49
N GLN A 313 -4.08 3.48 -11.36
CA GLN A 313 -5.52 3.41 -11.06
C GLN A 313 -6.36 4.26 -12.01
N PHE A 314 -5.91 5.48 -12.32
CA PHE A 314 -6.57 6.34 -13.30
C PHE A 314 -6.50 5.74 -14.71
N ASP A 315 -5.36 5.18 -15.11
CA ASP A 315 -5.18 4.52 -16.41
C ASP A 315 -6.09 3.28 -16.54
N ASN A 316 -6.21 2.48 -15.46
CA ASN A 316 -7.16 1.37 -15.41
C ASN A 316 -8.61 1.86 -15.54
N GLY A 317 -8.92 3.00 -14.91
CA GLY A 317 -10.22 3.64 -15.04
C GLY A 317 -10.52 4.07 -16.47
N LEU A 318 -9.61 4.81 -17.08
CA LEU A 318 -9.72 5.26 -18.46
C LEU A 318 -9.87 4.05 -19.43
N SER A 319 -9.08 3.01 -19.23
CA SER A 319 -9.15 1.78 -20.03
C SER A 319 -10.49 1.05 -19.90
N LEU A 320 -11.08 1.02 -18.71
CA LEU A 320 -12.32 0.29 -18.44
C LEU A 320 -13.60 1.06 -18.80
N THR A 321 -13.56 2.38 -18.71
CA THR A 321 -14.76 3.22 -18.86
C THR A 321 -14.73 4.13 -20.08
N GLY A 322 -13.57 4.24 -20.76
CA GLY A 322 -13.35 5.17 -21.87
C GLY A 322 -13.17 6.63 -21.44
N GLU A 323 -13.29 6.93 -20.13
CA GLU A 323 -13.22 8.29 -19.60
C GLU A 323 -12.48 8.36 -18.27
N GLU A 324 -12.03 9.57 -17.89
CA GLU A 324 -11.34 9.79 -16.61
C GLU A 324 -12.25 9.51 -15.40
N ILE A 325 -11.64 8.95 -14.37
CA ILE A 325 -12.30 8.59 -13.10
C ILE A 325 -11.88 9.49 -11.92
N GLY A 326 -11.04 10.49 -12.20
CA GLY A 326 -10.54 11.48 -11.24
C GLY A 326 -9.82 12.59 -11.98
N ILE A 327 -9.31 13.57 -11.25
CA ILE A 327 -8.61 14.72 -11.81
C ILE A 327 -7.11 14.53 -11.60
N ARG A 328 -6.33 14.51 -12.69
CA ARG A 328 -4.88 14.34 -12.65
C ARG A 328 -4.15 15.68 -12.55
N PHE A 329 -3.03 15.71 -11.84
CA PHE A 329 -2.04 16.77 -11.91
C PHE A 329 -0.63 16.19 -12.01
N GLU A 330 0.26 16.91 -12.71
CA GLU A 330 1.63 16.44 -12.97
C GLU A 330 2.61 17.05 -11.96
N ARG A 331 2.62 18.36 -11.85
CA ARG A 331 3.56 19.15 -11.04
C ARG A 331 2.85 19.77 -9.85
N ASP A 332 3.60 20.11 -8.81
CA ASP A 332 3.08 20.76 -7.60
C ASP A 332 2.31 22.06 -7.92
N GLU A 333 2.76 22.79 -8.94
CA GLU A 333 2.19 24.06 -9.39
C GLU A 333 0.80 23.89 -10.00
N ASP A 334 0.53 22.74 -10.61
CA ASP A 334 -0.72 22.47 -11.32
C ASP A 334 -1.89 22.22 -10.33
N LEU A 335 -1.60 21.85 -9.06
CA LEU A 335 -2.62 21.38 -8.11
C LEU A 335 -3.69 22.46 -7.80
N CYS A 336 -3.31 23.73 -7.70
CA CYS A 336 -4.27 24.82 -7.45
C CYS A 336 -5.30 24.91 -8.60
N GLU A 337 -4.86 24.86 -9.85
CA GLU A 337 -5.72 24.84 -11.02
C GLU A 337 -6.68 23.62 -10.97
N LYS A 338 -6.20 22.43 -10.62
CA LYS A 338 -7.03 21.21 -10.54
C LYS A 338 -8.06 21.28 -9.41
N MET A 339 -7.75 21.97 -8.32
CA MET A 339 -8.73 22.27 -7.27
C MET A 339 -9.84 23.21 -7.79
N LEU A 340 -9.50 24.22 -8.59
CA LEU A 340 -10.46 25.11 -9.26
C LEU A 340 -11.32 24.34 -10.26
N VAL A 341 -10.72 23.49 -11.10
CA VAL A 341 -11.44 22.61 -12.03
C VAL A 341 -12.44 21.73 -11.26
N ALA A 342 -12.00 21.09 -10.17
CA ALA A 342 -12.89 20.24 -9.36
C ALA A 342 -14.11 21.03 -8.85
N THR A 343 -13.91 22.25 -8.35
CA THR A 343 -14.98 23.06 -7.77
C THR A 343 -15.87 23.75 -8.80
N SER A 344 -15.50 23.76 -10.07
CA SER A 344 -16.32 24.24 -11.20
C SER A 344 -17.17 23.15 -11.83
N LEU A 345 -17.02 21.88 -11.43
CA LEU A 345 -17.85 20.78 -11.94
C LEU A 345 -19.32 20.99 -11.60
N THR A 346 -20.22 20.75 -12.56
CA THR A 346 -21.63 20.59 -12.26
C THR A 346 -21.87 19.34 -11.43
N LYS A 347 -23.01 19.25 -10.75
CA LYS A 347 -23.37 18.05 -9.94
C LYS A 347 -23.39 16.79 -10.81
N GLU A 348 -23.87 16.89 -12.03
CA GLU A 348 -23.94 15.78 -12.99
C GLU A 348 -22.53 15.27 -13.34
N LYS A 349 -21.63 16.18 -13.72
CA LYS A 349 -20.24 15.84 -14.03
C LYS A 349 -19.51 15.25 -12.83
N TYR A 350 -19.69 15.82 -11.64
CA TYR A 350 -19.13 15.27 -10.41
C TYR A 350 -19.61 13.82 -10.18
N ASN A 351 -20.91 13.57 -10.33
CA ASN A 351 -21.49 12.24 -10.16
C ASN A 351 -21.01 11.25 -11.23
N GLU A 352 -20.80 11.68 -12.47
CA GLU A 352 -20.22 10.83 -13.51
C GLU A 352 -18.80 10.35 -13.11
N TYR A 353 -17.93 11.25 -12.67
CA TYR A 353 -16.61 10.88 -12.18
C TYR A 353 -16.65 9.84 -11.05
N THR A 354 -17.43 10.12 -10.03
CA THR A 354 -17.47 9.26 -8.84
C THR A 354 -18.15 7.92 -9.11
N LYS A 355 -19.16 7.87 -9.96
CA LYS A 355 -19.83 6.63 -10.39
C LYS A 355 -18.88 5.74 -11.19
N ARG A 356 -18.16 6.30 -12.18
CA ARG A 356 -17.15 5.55 -12.94
C ARG A 356 -16.05 5.03 -12.03
N ALA A 357 -15.51 5.89 -11.15
CA ALA A 357 -14.48 5.52 -10.19
C ALA A 357 -14.93 4.35 -9.30
N LYS A 358 -16.16 4.41 -8.76
CA LYS A 358 -16.74 3.34 -7.95
C LYS A 358 -16.85 2.03 -8.74
N THR A 359 -17.36 2.06 -9.96
CA THR A 359 -17.45 0.87 -10.84
C THR A 359 -16.08 0.21 -11.05
N VAL A 360 -15.03 1.02 -11.26
CA VAL A 360 -13.67 0.51 -11.47
C VAL A 360 -13.12 -0.16 -10.21
N VAL A 361 -13.27 0.48 -9.05
CA VAL A 361 -12.71 -0.09 -7.81
C VAL A 361 -13.47 -1.33 -7.36
N GLU A 362 -14.78 -1.39 -7.56
CA GLU A 362 -15.59 -2.59 -7.30
C GLU A 362 -15.20 -3.77 -8.22
N LYS A 363 -14.77 -3.48 -9.44
CA LYS A 363 -14.35 -4.51 -10.39
C LYS A 363 -12.92 -5.02 -10.16
N LEU A 364 -11.99 -4.16 -9.75
CA LEU A 364 -10.56 -4.48 -9.73
C LEU A 364 -9.95 -4.65 -8.34
N TYR A 365 -10.50 -3.99 -7.32
CA TYR A 365 -9.80 -3.81 -6.04
C TYR A 365 -10.56 -4.39 -4.84
N THR A 366 -11.45 -5.37 -5.05
CA THR A 366 -12.14 -6.04 -3.96
C THR A 366 -11.28 -7.14 -3.34
N PRO A 367 -11.44 -7.44 -2.04
CA PRO A 367 -10.72 -8.54 -1.39
C PRO A 367 -10.99 -9.89 -2.05
N GLN A 368 -12.23 -10.13 -2.49
CA GLN A 368 -12.62 -11.35 -3.20
C GLN A 368 -11.84 -11.49 -4.52
N LYS A 369 -11.82 -10.44 -5.36
CA LYS A 369 -11.09 -10.45 -6.64
C LYS A 369 -9.59 -10.73 -6.43
N CYS A 370 -8.98 -10.07 -5.45
CA CYS A 370 -7.57 -10.31 -5.10
C CYS A 370 -7.33 -11.76 -4.69
N ALA A 371 -8.18 -12.32 -3.83
CA ALA A 371 -8.06 -13.70 -3.37
C ALA A 371 -8.24 -14.70 -4.51
N ASP A 372 -9.20 -14.48 -5.41
CA ASP A 372 -9.46 -15.32 -6.58
C ASP A 372 -8.27 -15.31 -7.56
N ASP A 373 -7.70 -14.14 -7.83
CA ASP A 373 -6.54 -14.00 -8.72
C ASP A 373 -5.29 -14.70 -8.14
N ILE A 374 -5.05 -14.55 -6.83
CA ILE A 374 -3.93 -15.22 -6.14
C ILE A 374 -4.16 -16.75 -6.16
N TYR A 375 -5.38 -17.20 -5.88
CA TYR A 375 -5.73 -18.63 -5.92
C TYR A 375 -5.49 -19.23 -7.31
N ASN A 376 -5.95 -18.58 -8.36
CA ASN A 376 -5.75 -19.03 -9.74
C ASN A 376 -4.27 -19.05 -10.11
N PHE A 377 -3.49 -18.09 -9.63
CA PHE A 377 -2.05 -18.08 -9.85
C PHE A 377 -1.36 -19.23 -9.10
N PHE A 378 -1.78 -19.56 -7.88
CA PHE A 378 -1.24 -20.69 -7.13
C PHE A 378 -1.59 -22.04 -7.81
N LYS A 379 -2.79 -22.18 -8.35
CA LYS A 379 -3.14 -23.38 -9.16
C LYS A 379 -2.22 -23.51 -10.38
N TYR A 380 -2.05 -22.42 -11.13
CA TYR A 380 -1.12 -22.39 -12.26
C TYR A 380 0.31 -22.82 -11.85
N ILE A 381 0.81 -22.38 -10.69
CA ILE A 381 2.14 -22.75 -10.19
C ILE A 381 2.27 -24.25 -9.94
N LEU A 382 1.25 -24.89 -9.40
CA LEU A 382 1.27 -26.32 -9.07
C LEU A 382 1.07 -27.24 -10.27
N GLU A 383 0.63 -26.68 -11.40
CA GLU A 383 0.45 -27.39 -12.68
C GLU A 383 1.74 -27.36 -13.55
N GLN A 384 2.77 -26.58 -13.15
CA GLN A 384 4.07 -26.49 -13.85
C GLN A 384 5.06 -27.55 -13.36
#